data_a536f550440e5ff6f9676ceae6c8eb5f
#
_entry.id   a536f550440e5ff6f9676ceae6c8eb5f
#
_cell.length_a   1.000
_cell.length_b   1.000
_cell.length_c   1.000
_cell.angle_alpha   90.00
_cell.angle_beta   90.00
_cell.angle_gamma   90.00
#
_symmetry.space_group_name_H-M   'P 1'
#
loop_
_entity.id
_entity.type
_entity.pdbx_description
1 polymer ?
#
loop_
_entity_poly.entity_id
_entity_poly.type
_entity_poly.pdbx_seq_one_letter_code
_entity_poly.pdbx_strand_id
1 'polypeptide(L)'
;MISPSEYIQLKAFARQDGFFLGCLWIFTLGCFIGSMSDSPLQIGFIAGVITTPIMMYRLLKHYRDRIIGGNISFKRAFCFVALMVVYAAIILAAATFIYFYFFDDGAFMSHMQQQMAIPQIRNSFTNAGMDVKMLDEQLGLLSQSRPVDMAFSLFCNSTFTGFIAAAIIAIIGKKTQPKTSEGLR
;
A
#
# COMPACT_ATOMS: atom_id res chain seq x y z
N MET A 1 -6.98 -8.03 26.75
CA MET A 1 -7.26 -8.87 25.55
C MET A 1 -8.41 -8.23 24.80
N ILE A 2 -8.47 -8.33 23.46
CA ILE A 2 -9.59 -7.84 22.66
C ILE A 2 -10.72 -8.87 22.82
N SER A 3 -11.94 -8.44 23.16
CA SER A 3 -13.11 -9.34 23.23
C SER A 3 -13.51 -9.82 21.81
N PRO A 4 -14.20 -10.96 21.69
CA PRO A 4 -14.65 -11.45 20.38
C PRO A 4 -15.54 -10.45 19.63
N SER A 5 -16.40 -9.73 20.34
CA SER A 5 -17.26 -8.68 19.75
C SER A 5 -16.47 -7.47 19.25
N GLU A 6 -15.45 -7.04 20.01
CA GLU A 6 -14.57 -5.94 19.60
C GLU A 6 -13.72 -6.32 18.38
N TYR A 7 -13.33 -7.60 18.26
CA TYR A 7 -12.60 -8.09 17.09
C TYR A 7 -13.48 -8.11 15.83
N ILE A 8 -14.74 -8.55 15.95
CA ILE A 8 -15.70 -8.53 14.83
C ILE A 8 -15.91 -7.09 14.35
N GLN A 9 -16.10 -6.15 15.29
CA GLN A 9 -16.25 -4.73 14.97
C GLN A 9 -15.01 -4.17 14.28
N LEU A 10 -13.81 -4.45 14.82
CA LEU A 10 -12.54 -4.01 14.25
C LEU A 10 -12.39 -4.50 12.80
N LYS A 11 -12.69 -5.78 12.56
CA LYS A 11 -12.61 -6.40 11.22
C LYS A 11 -13.59 -5.76 10.24
N ALA A 12 -14.81 -5.44 10.68
CA ALA A 12 -15.84 -4.82 9.84
C ALA A 12 -15.40 -3.42 9.37
N PHE A 13 -14.90 -2.58 10.29
CA PHE A 13 -14.39 -1.25 9.95
C PHE A 13 -13.10 -1.32 9.13
N ALA A 14 -12.16 -2.21 9.46
CA ALA A 14 -10.95 -2.39 8.68
C ALA A 14 -11.23 -2.81 7.24
N ARG A 15 -12.29 -3.62 7.01
CA ARG A 15 -12.72 -3.99 5.65
C ARG A 15 -13.28 -2.81 4.87
N GLN A 16 -14.14 -2.00 5.50
CA GLN A 16 -14.71 -0.80 4.88
C GLN A 16 -13.61 0.22 4.54
N ASP A 17 -12.75 0.51 5.49
CA ASP A 17 -11.65 1.47 5.30
C ASP A 17 -10.59 0.94 4.32
N GLY A 18 -10.36 -0.37 4.30
CA GLY A 18 -9.52 -1.05 3.33
C GLY A 18 -10.05 -0.96 1.90
N PHE A 19 -11.37 -0.94 1.72
CA PHE A 19 -11.96 -0.68 0.40
C PHE A 19 -11.60 0.72 -0.12
N PHE A 20 -11.76 1.75 0.71
CA PHE A 20 -11.39 3.12 0.32
C PHE A 20 -9.90 3.27 0.04
N LEU A 21 -9.05 2.66 0.85
CA LEU A 21 -7.61 2.63 0.63
C LEU A 21 -7.26 1.88 -0.67
N GLY A 22 -7.93 0.77 -0.95
CA GLY A 22 -7.78 0.01 -2.19
C GLY A 22 -8.16 0.83 -3.43
N CYS A 23 -9.24 1.60 -3.38
CA CYS A 23 -9.62 2.53 -4.45
C CYS A 23 -8.54 3.60 -4.70
N LEU A 24 -7.95 4.17 -3.64
CA LEU A 24 -6.83 5.10 -3.76
C LEU A 24 -5.63 4.42 -4.43
N TRP A 25 -5.32 3.19 -4.07
CA TRP A 25 -4.20 2.45 -4.66
C TRP A 25 -4.44 2.08 -6.13
N ILE A 26 -5.68 1.72 -6.51
CA ILE A 26 -6.04 1.51 -7.93
C ILE A 26 -5.83 2.81 -8.72
N PHE A 27 -6.31 3.94 -8.19
CA PHE A 27 -6.09 5.24 -8.83
C PHE A 27 -4.59 5.55 -8.97
N THR A 28 -3.81 5.31 -7.92
CA THR A 28 -2.35 5.50 -7.92
C THR A 28 -1.66 4.62 -8.96
N LEU A 29 -2.07 3.35 -9.07
CA LEU A 29 -1.58 2.42 -10.09
C LEU A 29 -1.93 2.89 -11.49
N GLY A 30 -3.17 3.33 -11.71
CA GLY A 30 -3.61 3.90 -13.00
C GLY A 30 -2.79 5.12 -13.40
N CYS A 31 -2.53 6.02 -12.45
CA CYS A 31 -1.64 7.17 -12.67
C CYS A 31 -0.20 6.74 -12.98
N PHE A 32 0.31 5.70 -12.32
CA PHE A 32 1.65 5.16 -12.59
C PHE A 32 1.76 4.61 -14.02
N ILE A 33 0.83 3.75 -14.41
CA ILE A 33 0.81 3.15 -15.75
C ILE A 33 0.64 4.25 -16.81
N GLY A 34 -0.31 5.16 -16.60
CA GLY A 34 -0.56 6.26 -17.53
C GLY A 34 0.61 7.25 -17.63
N SER A 35 1.40 7.40 -16.56
CA SER A 35 2.57 8.29 -16.57
C SER A 35 3.69 7.84 -17.52
N MET A 36 3.65 6.59 -17.95
CA MET A 36 4.60 6.09 -18.96
C MET A 36 4.33 6.70 -20.34
N SER A 37 3.08 7.07 -20.62
CA SER A 37 2.66 7.73 -21.87
C SER A 37 2.50 9.24 -21.70
N ASP A 38 1.99 9.69 -20.55
CA ASP A 38 1.62 11.08 -20.28
C ASP A 38 2.28 11.59 -18.98
N SER A 39 3.28 12.46 -19.10
CA SER A 39 4.03 13.04 -17.97
C SER A 39 3.17 13.70 -16.88
N PRO A 40 2.03 14.39 -17.16
CA PRO A 40 1.18 14.95 -16.10
C PRO A 40 0.64 13.94 -15.11
N LEU A 41 0.43 12.68 -15.50
CA LEU A 41 -0.08 11.62 -14.61
C LEU A 41 0.94 11.20 -13.54
N GLN A 42 2.22 11.52 -13.73
CA GLN A 42 3.24 11.34 -12.72
C GLN A 42 2.94 12.12 -11.43
N ILE A 43 2.36 13.31 -11.55
CA ILE A 43 1.93 14.12 -10.39
C ILE A 43 0.84 13.37 -9.62
N GLY A 44 -0.12 12.75 -10.32
CA GLY A 44 -1.17 11.93 -9.71
C GLY A 44 -0.61 10.71 -8.96
N PHE A 45 0.39 10.05 -9.53
CA PHE A 45 1.09 8.95 -8.87
C PHE A 45 1.77 9.40 -7.58
N ILE A 46 2.58 10.48 -7.64
CA ILE A 46 3.27 11.01 -6.45
C ILE A 46 2.26 11.45 -5.38
N ALA A 47 1.20 12.14 -5.79
CA ALA A 47 0.13 12.54 -4.87
C ALA A 47 -0.55 11.33 -4.20
N GLY A 48 -0.81 10.25 -4.93
CA GLY A 48 -1.37 9.00 -4.40
C GLY A 48 -0.45 8.34 -3.37
N VAL A 49 0.85 8.28 -3.66
CA VAL A 49 1.86 7.73 -2.73
C VAL A 49 1.90 8.54 -1.43
N ILE A 50 1.92 9.88 -1.50
CA ILE A 50 1.94 10.76 -0.32
C ILE A 50 0.60 10.68 0.44
N THR A 51 -0.51 10.59 -0.27
CA THR A 51 -1.85 10.52 0.34
C THR A 51 -2.08 9.22 1.09
N THR A 52 -1.44 8.11 0.69
CA THR A 52 -1.58 6.80 1.31
C THR A 52 -1.34 6.82 2.83
N PRO A 53 -0.18 7.21 3.37
CA PRO A 53 0.05 7.23 4.82
C PRO A 53 -0.85 8.24 5.55
N ILE A 54 -1.17 9.36 4.93
CA ILE A 54 -2.09 10.36 5.49
C ILE A 54 -3.48 9.76 5.65
N MET A 55 -3.98 9.08 4.62
CA MET A 55 -5.27 8.40 4.64
C MET A 55 -5.32 7.30 5.69
N MET A 56 -4.30 6.43 5.74
CA MET A 56 -4.20 5.37 6.75
C MET A 56 -4.26 5.94 8.18
N TYR A 57 -3.54 7.04 8.45
CA TYR A 57 -3.57 7.71 9.74
C TYR A 57 -4.94 8.32 10.06
N ARG A 58 -5.59 8.98 9.07
CA ARG A 58 -6.92 9.56 9.24
C ARG A 58 -7.99 8.51 9.52
N LEU A 59 -7.95 7.37 8.84
CA LEU A 59 -8.87 6.26 9.05
C LEU A 59 -8.67 5.63 10.43
N LEU A 60 -7.41 5.41 10.86
CA LEU A 60 -7.12 4.97 12.23
C LEU A 60 -7.63 5.97 13.28
N LYS A 61 -7.40 7.26 13.06
CA LYS A 61 -7.87 8.32 13.95
C LYS A 61 -9.39 8.34 14.03
N HIS A 62 -10.09 8.19 12.90
CA HIS A 62 -11.55 8.11 12.85
C HIS A 62 -12.06 6.91 13.65
N TYR A 63 -11.48 5.72 13.43
CA TYR A 63 -11.82 4.51 14.18
C TYR A 63 -11.57 4.69 15.68
N ARG A 64 -10.40 5.25 16.06
CA ARG A 64 -10.07 5.51 17.47
C ARG A 64 -11.04 6.49 18.13
N ASP A 65 -11.28 7.65 17.51
CA ASP A 65 -11.97 8.77 18.17
C ASP A 65 -13.50 8.63 18.09
N ARG A 66 -14.04 8.06 17.00
CA ARG A 66 -15.49 7.97 16.78
C ARG A 66 -16.08 6.62 17.18
N ILE A 67 -15.34 5.53 17.06
CA ILE A 67 -15.89 4.19 17.25
C ILE A 67 -15.54 3.60 18.62
N ILE A 68 -14.31 3.80 19.10
CA ILE A 68 -13.86 3.19 20.36
C ILE A 68 -13.64 4.18 21.50
N GLY A 69 -14.09 5.44 21.36
CA GLY A 69 -14.08 6.40 22.48
C GLY A 69 -12.72 7.04 22.78
N GLY A 70 -11.82 7.12 21.83
CA GLY A 70 -10.60 7.92 21.90
C GLY A 70 -9.34 7.23 22.43
N ASN A 71 -9.44 6.04 23.01
CA ASN A 71 -8.31 5.29 23.55
C ASN A 71 -8.04 4.03 22.73
N ILE A 72 -6.81 3.87 22.22
CA ILE A 72 -6.39 2.69 21.47
C ILE A 72 -4.99 2.27 21.86
N SER A 73 -4.81 0.96 22.18
CA SER A 73 -3.50 0.39 22.41
C SER A 73 -2.76 0.19 21.08
N PHE A 74 -1.43 0.15 21.12
CA PHE A 74 -0.60 -0.13 19.95
C PHE A 74 -1.04 -1.40 19.21
N LYS A 75 -1.24 -2.50 19.94
CA LYS A 75 -1.63 -3.80 19.34
C LYS A 75 -2.95 -3.69 18.58
N ARG A 76 -3.95 -3.00 19.12
CA ARG A 76 -5.26 -2.81 18.49
C ARG A 76 -5.14 -1.87 17.27
N ALA A 77 -4.38 -0.78 17.39
CA ALA A 77 -4.10 0.13 16.28
C ALA A 77 -3.38 -0.57 15.12
N PHE A 78 -2.33 -1.32 15.43
CA PHE A 78 -1.58 -2.09 14.44
C PHE A 78 -2.47 -3.13 13.75
N CYS A 79 -3.23 -3.92 14.51
CA CYS A 79 -4.14 -4.92 13.97
C CYS A 79 -5.18 -4.30 13.02
N PHE A 80 -5.75 -3.15 13.38
CA PHE A 80 -6.70 -2.43 12.54
C PHE A 80 -6.07 -2.00 11.21
N VAL A 81 -4.92 -1.31 11.26
CA VAL A 81 -4.26 -0.81 10.05
C VAL A 81 -3.71 -1.95 9.20
N ALA A 82 -3.16 -3.00 9.81
CA ALA A 82 -2.67 -4.18 9.10
C ALA A 82 -3.80 -4.91 8.34
N LEU A 83 -4.95 -5.12 8.96
CA LEU A 83 -6.12 -5.70 8.29
C LEU A 83 -6.63 -4.79 7.15
N MET A 84 -6.69 -3.48 7.38
CA MET A 84 -7.05 -2.50 6.34
C MET A 84 -6.12 -2.59 5.13
N VAL A 85 -4.82 -2.69 5.35
CA VAL A 85 -3.80 -2.89 4.30
C VAL A 85 -4.04 -4.18 3.52
N VAL A 86 -4.30 -5.30 4.21
CA VAL A 86 -4.57 -6.59 3.55
C VAL A 86 -5.80 -6.50 2.65
N TYR A 87 -6.89 -5.90 3.12
CA TYR A 87 -8.08 -5.72 2.29
C TYR A 87 -7.82 -4.81 1.08
N ALA A 88 -7.07 -3.72 1.27
CA ALA A 88 -6.67 -2.84 0.17
C ALA A 88 -5.79 -3.57 -0.84
N ALA A 89 -4.83 -4.38 -0.38
CA ALA A 89 -3.92 -5.15 -1.23
C ALA A 89 -4.66 -6.21 -2.06
N ILE A 90 -5.68 -6.87 -1.50
CA ILE A 90 -6.52 -7.80 -2.25
C ILE A 90 -7.25 -7.09 -3.40
N ILE A 91 -7.82 -5.92 -3.12
CA ILE A 91 -8.54 -5.12 -4.13
C ILE A 91 -7.58 -4.64 -5.21
N LEU A 92 -6.40 -4.15 -4.83
CA LEU A 92 -5.34 -3.75 -5.75
C LEU A 92 -4.90 -4.92 -6.64
N ALA A 93 -4.65 -6.09 -6.05
CA ALA A 93 -4.23 -7.29 -6.78
C ALA A 93 -5.29 -7.73 -7.80
N ALA A 94 -6.57 -7.70 -7.43
CA ALA A 94 -7.67 -8.01 -8.35
C ALA A 94 -7.71 -7.02 -9.53
N ALA A 95 -7.58 -5.72 -9.26
CA ALA A 95 -7.53 -4.70 -10.30
C ALA A 95 -6.30 -4.85 -11.20
N THR A 96 -5.14 -5.16 -10.63
CA THR A 96 -3.89 -5.43 -11.37
C THR A 96 -4.05 -6.63 -12.28
N PHE A 97 -4.62 -7.74 -11.77
CA PHE A 97 -4.89 -8.92 -12.57
C PHE A 97 -5.81 -8.61 -13.76
N ILE A 98 -6.93 -7.89 -13.51
CA ILE A 98 -7.88 -7.49 -14.55
C ILE A 98 -7.18 -6.63 -15.61
N TYR A 99 -6.38 -5.65 -15.18
CA TYR A 99 -5.65 -4.78 -16.10
C TYR A 99 -4.71 -5.57 -17.01
N PHE A 100 -3.79 -6.37 -16.45
CA PHE A 100 -2.79 -7.13 -17.22
C PHE A 100 -3.38 -8.28 -18.03
N TYR A 101 -4.56 -8.78 -17.66
CA TYR A 101 -5.21 -9.87 -18.39
C TYR A 101 -6.06 -9.38 -19.57
N PHE A 102 -6.73 -8.22 -19.43
CA PHE A 102 -7.71 -7.76 -20.40
C PHE A 102 -7.31 -6.51 -21.19
N PHE A 103 -6.40 -5.70 -20.67
CA PHE A 103 -6.12 -4.37 -21.21
C PHE A 103 -4.66 -4.17 -21.61
N ASP A 104 -3.72 -4.92 -21.04
CA ASP A 104 -2.30 -4.76 -21.32
C ASP A 104 -1.82 -5.78 -22.36
N ASP A 105 -1.86 -5.40 -23.62
CA ASP A 105 -1.33 -6.22 -24.74
C ASP A 105 0.21 -6.18 -24.81
N GLY A 106 0.90 -6.14 -23.65
CA GLY A 106 2.35 -6.01 -23.55
C GLY A 106 2.87 -4.57 -23.60
N ALA A 107 1.97 -3.59 -23.59
CA ALA A 107 2.31 -2.16 -23.65
C ALA A 107 3.15 -1.73 -22.43
N PHE A 108 2.76 -2.17 -21.22
CA PHE A 108 3.50 -1.88 -19.98
C PHE A 108 4.96 -2.33 -20.08
N MET A 109 5.21 -3.56 -20.53
CA MET A 109 6.56 -4.10 -20.64
C MET A 109 7.38 -3.38 -21.70
N SER A 110 6.77 -3.08 -22.86
CA SER A 110 7.44 -2.32 -23.93
C SER A 110 7.85 -0.92 -23.48
N HIS A 111 6.99 -0.23 -22.73
CA HIS A 111 7.31 1.08 -22.13
C HIS A 111 8.42 0.98 -21.08
N MET A 112 8.39 -0.04 -20.20
CA MET A 112 9.45 -0.27 -19.21
C MET A 112 10.81 -0.50 -19.89
N GLN A 113 10.86 -1.31 -20.93
CA GLN A 113 12.10 -1.56 -21.70
C GLN A 113 12.62 -0.28 -22.37
N GLN A 114 11.72 0.52 -22.97
CA GLN A 114 12.06 1.81 -23.57
C GLN A 114 12.63 2.78 -22.55
N GLN A 115 12.01 2.91 -21.37
CA GLN A 115 12.50 3.76 -20.28
C GLN A 115 13.89 3.32 -19.80
N MET A 116 14.10 2.01 -19.65
CA MET A 116 15.38 1.45 -19.22
C MET A 116 16.47 1.53 -20.30
N ALA A 117 16.11 1.74 -21.57
CA ALA A 117 17.06 2.01 -22.64
C ALA A 117 17.64 3.43 -22.60
N ILE A 118 17.00 4.38 -21.84
CA ILE A 118 17.47 5.75 -21.72
C ILE A 118 18.73 5.79 -20.84
N PRO A 119 19.91 6.28 -21.35
CA PRO A 119 21.16 6.24 -20.61
C PRO A 119 21.11 6.99 -19.27
N GLN A 120 20.38 8.12 -19.20
CA GLN A 120 20.25 8.92 -17.98
C GLN A 120 19.55 8.13 -16.86
N ILE A 121 18.52 7.38 -17.19
CA ILE A 121 17.78 6.56 -16.24
C ILE A 121 18.67 5.41 -15.76
N ARG A 122 19.32 4.73 -16.69
CA ARG A 122 20.25 3.61 -16.40
C ARG A 122 21.39 4.06 -15.50
N ASN A 123 22.00 5.22 -15.78
CA ASN A 123 23.06 5.80 -14.97
C ASN A 123 22.55 6.18 -13.55
N SER A 124 21.30 6.62 -13.42
CA SER A 124 20.72 6.93 -12.10
C SER A 124 20.62 5.68 -11.21
N PHE A 125 20.26 4.53 -11.77
CA PHE A 125 20.26 3.25 -11.05
C PHE A 125 21.67 2.79 -10.68
N THR A 126 22.63 2.93 -11.58
CA THR A 126 24.05 2.60 -11.32
C THR A 126 24.62 3.50 -10.22
N ASN A 127 24.32 4.81 -10.23
CA ASN A 127 24.73 5.74 -9.19
C ASN A 127 24.08 5.45 -7.84
N ALA A 128 22.89 4.85 -7.83
CA ALA A 128 22.21 4.35 -6.63
C ALA A 128 22.76 3.01 -6.12
N GLY A 129 23.82 2.46 -6.76
CA GLY A 129 24.47 1.22 -6.37
C GLY A 129 23.80 -0.05 -6.90
N MET A 130 22.90 0.05 -7.87
CA MET A 130 22.29 -1.11 -8.53
C MET A 130 23.17 -1.61 -9.68
N ASP A 131 23.39 -2.93 -9.74
CA ASP A 131 24.06 -3.57 -10.87
C ASP A 131 23.13 -3.60 -12.08
N VAL A 132 23.61 -3.08 -13.21
CA VAL A 132 22.88 -3.07 -14.50
C VAL A 132 22.50 -4.46 -14.94
N LYS A 133 23.34 -5.47 -14.66
CA LYS A 133 23.05 -6.87 -15.00
C LYS A 133 21.84 -7.40 -14.21
N MET A 134 21.77 -7.10 -12.90
CA MET A 134 20.62 -7.47 -12.09
C MET A 134 19.34 -6.79 -12.59
N LEU A 135 19.46 -5.54 -13.06
CA LEU A 135 18.31 -4.81 -13.61
C LEU A 135 17.81 -5.48 -14.90
N ASP A 136 18.72 -5.84 -15.81
CA ASP A 136 18.39 -6.52 -17.06
C ASP A 136 17.79 -7.93 -16.81
N GLU A 137 18.31 -8.67 -15.84
CA GLU A 137 17.75 -9.97 -15.41
C GLU A 137 16.33 -9.81 -14.84
N GLN A 138 16.10 -8.81 -13.97
CA GLN A 138 14.78 -8.55 -13.41
C GLN A 138 13.76 -8.15 -14.48
N LEU A 139 14.17 -7.33 -15.46
CA LEU A 139 13.32 -7.00 -16.61
C LEU A 139 13.01 -8.22 -17.46
N GLY A 140 13.99 -9.10 -17.66
CA GLY A 140 13.80 -10.36 -18.37
C GLY A 140 12.81 -11.30 -17.66
N LEU A 141 12.89 -11.42 -16.34
CA LEU A 141 11.94 -12.19 -15.54
C LEU A 141 10.55 -11.58 -15.57
N LEU A 142 10.47 -10.24 -15.47
CA LEU A 142 9.19 -9.53 -15.51
C LEU A 142 8.50 -9.68 -16.87
N SER A 143 9.26 -9.69 -17.98
CA SER A 143 8.71 -9.86 -19.32
C SER A 143 8.10 -11.26 -19.58
N GLN A 144 8.50 -12.26 -18.79
CA GLN A 144 7.97 -13.62 -18.85
C GLN A 144 6.86 -13.87 -17.81
N SER A 145 6.57 -12.89 -16.96
CA SER A 145 5.58 -13.03 -15.89
C SER A 145 4.17 -13.03 -16.44
N ARG A 146 3.35 -13.95 -15.94
CA ARG A 146 1.92 -13.99 -16.24
C ARG A 146 1.19 -12.89 -15.47
N PRO A 147 0.00 -12.45 -15.92
CA PRO A 147 -0.82 -11.47 -15.20
C PRO A 147 -1.06 -11.81 -13.72
N VAL A 148 -1.22 -13.09 -13.40
CA VAL A 148 -1.40 -13.55 -12.01
C VAL A 148 -0.13 -13.38 -11.18
N ASP A 149 1.04 -13.59 -11.77
CA ASP A 149 2.33 -13.45 -11.07
C ASP A 149 2.60 -11.97 -10.74
N MET A 150 2.25 -11.04 -11.65
CA MET A 150 2.31 -9.60 -11.43
C MET A 150 1.35 -9.15 -10.32
N ALA A 151 0.11 -9.62 -10.35
CA ALA A 151 -0.87 -9.31 -9.32
C ALA A 151 -0.45 -9.84 -7.94
N PHE A 152 0.08 -11.06 -7.89
CA PHE A 152 0.57 -11.66 -6.65
C PHE A 152 1.81 -10.94 -6.09
N SER A 153 2.76 -10.61 -6.96
CA SER A 153 3.94 -9.80 -6.59
C SER A 153 3.54 -8.46 -6.00
N LEU A 154 2.60 -7.76 -6.64
CA LEU A 154 2.12 -6.47 -6.15
C LEU A 154 1.37 -6.61 -4.83
N PHE A 155 0.57 -7.68 -4.66
CA PHE A 155 -0.08 -8.02 -3.39
C PHE A 155 0.94 -8.21 -2.27
N CYS A 156 1.96 -9.03 -2.48
CA CYS A 156 3.00 -9.29 -1.48
C CYS A 156 3.78 -8.02 -1.12
N ASN A 157 4.22 -7.27 -2.14
CA ASN A 157 5.00 -6.05 -1.94
C ASN A 157 4.18 -4.96 -1.22
N SER A 158 2.92 -4.71 -1.65
CA SER A 158 2.06 -3.73 -1.01
C SER A 158 1.66 -4.12 0.42
N THR A 159 1.48 -5.41 0.69
CA THR A 159 1.22 -5.92 2.04
C THR A 159 2.44 -5.74 2.94
N PHE A 160 3.62 -6.11 2.46
CA PHE A 160 4.87 -5.99 3.23
C PHE A 160 5.18 -4.53 3.58
N THR A 161 5.20 -3.64 2.57
CA THR A 161 5.44 -2.21 2.79
C THR A 161 4.34 -1.55 3.61
N GLY A 162 3.10 -1.99 3.42
CA GLY A 162 1.95 -1.55 4.20
C GLY A 162 2.01 -1.97 5.65
N PHE A 163 2.58 -3.13 6.00
CA PHE A 163 2.78 -3.54 7.39
C PHE A 163 3.85 -2.69 8.08
N ILE A 164 4.91 -2.31 7.38
CA ILE A 164 5.90 -1.36 7.91
C ILE A 164 5.23 -0.02 8.20
N ALA A 165 4.46 0.50 7.24
CA ALA A 165 3.70 1.73 7.44
C ALA A 165 2.68 1.61 8.57
N ALA A 166 1.98 0.46 8.70
CA ALA A 166 1.03 0.19 9.77
C ALA A 166 1.68 0.25 11.15
N ALA A 167 2.90 -0.28 11.30
CA ALA A 167 3.64 -0.19 12.56
C ALA A 167 3.94 1.27 12.95
N ILE A 168 4.43 2.07 11.99
CA ILE A 168 4.73 3.49 12.21
C ILE A 168 3.44 4.25 12.57
N ILE A 169 2.37 4.06 11.80
CA ILE A 169 1.09 4.73 12.01
C ILE A 169 0.46 4.32 13.34
N ALA A 170 0.58 3.05 13.74
CA ALA A 170 0.10 2.59 15.04
C ALA A 170 0.86 3.21 16.22
N ILE A 171 2.18 3.46 16.07
CA ILE A 171 2.97 4.16 17.08
C ILE A 171 2.50 5.60 17.24
N ILE A 172 2.28 6.30 16.14
CA ILE A 172 1.83 7.71 16.13
C ILE A 172 0.36 7.80 16.60
N GLY A 173 -0.47 6.86 16.17
CA GLY A 173 -1.92 6.87 16.42
C GLY A 173 -2.34 6.36 17.79
N LYS A 174 -1.49 5.60 18.52
CA LYS A 174 -1.82 5.09 19.84
C LYS A 174 -2.13 6.23 20.81
N LYS A 175 -3.16 6.05 21.62
CA LYS A 175 -3.51 6.95 22.71
C LYS A 175 -3.98 6.09 23.89
N THR A 176 -3.14 6.03 24.92
CA THR A 176 -3.43 5.27 26.14
C THR A 176 -3.65 6.27 27.27
N GLN A 177 -4.74 6.12 28.04
CA GLN A 177 -4.89 6.92 29.25
C GLN A 177 -3.76 6.57 30.23
N PRO A 178 -3.16 7.57 30.91
CA PRO A 178 -2.30 7.26 32.04
C PRO A 178 -3.12 6.46 33.04
N LYS A 179 -2.56 5.37 33.57
CA LYS A 179 -3.15 4.64 34.69
C LYS A 179 -3.32 5.65 35.83
N THR A 180 -4.55 6.06 36.11
CA THR A 180 -4.86 6.81 37.33
C THR A 180 -4.44 5.91 38.48
N SER A 181 -3.49 6.36 39.29
CA SER A 181 -3.04 5.70 40.52
C SER A 181 -4.18 5.83 41.56
N GLU A 182 -5.27 5.12 41.36
CA GLU A 182 -6.26 4.83 42.40
C GLU A 182 -5.75 3.61 43.20
N GLY A 183 -5.01 3.90 44.22
CA GLY A 183 -4.50 2.87 45.14
C GLY A 183 -3.67 3.41 46.28
N LEU A 184 -4.03 4.59 46.81
CA LEU A 184 -3.53 5.06 48.12
C LEU A 184 -4.69 5.85 48.81
N ARG A 185 -5.61 5.06 49.36
CA ARG A 185 -6.38 5.46 50.58
C ARG A 185 -6.81 4.19 51.30
#